data_88a14173d1fb3370eb1877cb855cb74a
#
_entry.id   88a14173d1fb3370eb1877cb855cb74a
#
_cell.length_a   1.000
_cell.length_b   1.000
_cell.length_c   1.000
_cell.angle_alpha   90.00
_cell.angle_beta   90.00
_cell.angle_gamma   90.00
#
_symmetry.space_group_name_H-M   'P 1'
#
loop_
_entity.id
_entity.type
_entity.pdbx_description
1 polymer ?
#
loop_
_entity_poly.entity_id
_entity_poly.type
_entity_poly.pdbx_seq_one_letter_code
_entity_poly.pdbx_strand_id
1 'polypeptide(L)'
;KILMSEEWFVNMRFTRRDMKMIEYLRDYEVVELDSMSEYLGVSVKTLKNQMKDLAEILKEFGVDIRFVSGNQLMVRGHEKFAEVMSVSIPRFEMEFERRFLLLLVLHDNFLTIQEIADELLVSKSYAEKHLSAIMKRHPEDIQAQRHYGIRYAAPQNKRREVFVKILFPYLFGEDYIIALEQFDSLHFPLFHYFTKNQMERTRGAVLLLQGLEWFQLTDESLQQLFLYVLFLTRYADSGNTERPLAVQEDFINTQEFDGLFEWIPDWCQEFGLPDSKEELRYMYTLLLSLRKQKIACQDQILDKMRHPIEEILKGIRERLSVDFRSDEELIDGLSSHIYTTILRGNHLDIETDAYMVKSMKRQYPFGFEMAAIAADYIADMYNLSMKENDLIYLAIHFQAAIERMKDEGEKTRIIIVCHFGAAAARIIRSKIERKLVGVQVTGMYSLQEFKSLSH
;
A
#
# COMPACT_ATOMS: atom_id res chain seq x y z
N LYS A 1 4.27 -17.13 9.82
CA LYS A 1 3.39 -16.29 10.68
C LYS A 1 4.05 -14.94 10.78
N ILE A 2 3.81 -14.09 9.82
CA ILE A 2 4.25 -12.69 9.85
C ILE A 2 3.16 -11.96 10.63
N LEU A 3 3.53 -11.47 11.81
CA LEU A 3 2.74 -10.60 12.68
C LEU A 3 2.49 -9.25 11.98
N MET A 4 1.52 -9.19 11.08
CA MET A 4 1.03 -7.95 10.48
C MET A 4 -0.36 -7.56 10.97
N SER A 5 -1.04 -8.38 11.77
CA SER A 5 -2.45 -8.21 12.11
C SER A 5 -2.72 -7.32 13.33
N GLU A 6 -1.79 -7.17 14.27
CA GLU A 6 -2.09 -6.44 15.51
C GLU A 6 -1.81 -4.93 15.42
N GLU A 7 -0.82 -4.48 14.66
CA GLU A 7 -0.52 -3.04 14.50
C GLU A 7 -1.62 -2.27 13.74
N TRP A 8 -2.41 -2.96 12.93
CA TRP A 8 -3.47 -2.36 12.12
C TRP A 8 -4.73 -2.01 12.92
N PHE A 9 -5.09 -2.85 13.90
CA PHE A 9 -6.22 -2.60 14.82
C PHE A 9 -5.93 -1.47 15.83
N VAL A 10 -4.68 -1.24 16.17
CA VAL A 10 -4.26 -0.16 17.09
C VAL A 10 -4.59 1.22 16.51
N ASN A 11 -4.58 1.38 15.21
CA ASN A 11 -4.74 2.68 14.55
C ASN A 11 -6.19 3.19 14.41
N MET A 12 -7.19 2.38 14.70
CA MET A 12 -8.61 2.78 14.80
C MET A 12 -9.02 3.17 16.24
N ARG A 13 -8.11 3.09 17.21
CA ARG A 13 -8.43 3.18 18.65
C ARG A 13 -8.40 4.59 19.25
N PHE A 14 -7.85 5.60 18.57
CA PHE A 14 -7.78 6.94 19.13
C PHE A 14 -8.96 7.80 18.74
N THR A 15 -9.76 8.23 19.72
CA THR A 15 -10.79 9.25 19.54
C THR A 15 -10.14 10.65 19.49
N ARG A 16 -10.91 11.65 19.02
CA ARG A 16 -10.45 13.07 19.07
C ARG A 16 -10.04 13.53 20.48
N ARG A 17 -10.65 12.93 21.49
CA ARG A 17 -10.32 13.23 22.88
C ARG A 17 -9.02 12.56 23.29
N ASP A 18 -8.79 11.32 22.85
CA ASP A 18 -7.53 10.61 23.09
C ASP A 18 -6.36 11.37 22.47
N MET A 19 -6.53 11.94 21.28
CA MET A 19 -5.50 12.76 20.63
C MET A 19 -5.15 13.99 21.45
N LYS A 20 -6.14 14.71 22.01
CA LYS A 20 -5.87 15.83 22.93
C LYS A 20 -5.19 15.38 24.20
N MET A 21 -5.52 14.18 24.69
CA MET A 21 -4.84 13.59 25.85
C MET A 21 -3.39 13.26 25.52
N ILE A 22 -3.12 12.67 24.36
CA ILE A 22 -1.76 12.36 23.88
C ILE A 22 -0.93 13.63 23.72
N GLU A 23 -1.48 14.68 23.09
CA GLU A 23 -0.82 15.99 23.00
C GLU A 23 -0.43 16.56 24.36
N TYR A 24 -1.32 16.48 25.33
CA TYR A 24 -1.04 16.96 26.70
C TYR A 24 0.02 16.10 27.39
N LEU A 25 -0.08 14.76 27.31
CA LEU A 25 0.87 13.83 27.91
C LEU A 25 2.28 13.94 27.35
N ARG A 26 2.42 14.32 26.09
CA ARG A 26 3.73 14.49 25.43
C ARG A 26 4.61 15.53 26.10
N ASP A 27 4.00 16.57 26.63
CA ASP A 27 4.72 17.75 27.10
C ASP A 27 5.10 17.69 28.60
N TYR A 28 4.64 16.63 29.32
CA TYR A 28 4.84 16.52 30.79
C TYR A 28 5.21 15.10 31.23
N GLU A 29 6.31 14.97 31.99
CA GLU A 29 6.68 13.69 32.63
C GLU A 29 5.78 13.32 33.80
N VAL A 30 5.27 14.33 34.51
CA VAL A 30 4.30 14.18 35.58
C VAL A 30 3.10 15.05 35.28
N VAL A 31 1.93 14.46 35.27
CA VAL A 31 0.67 15.09 34.87
C VAL A 31 -0.26 15.14 36.09
N GLU A 32 -0.72 16.34 36.44
CA GLU A 32 -1.81 16.56 37.40
C GLU A 32 -3.15 16.36 36.70
N LEU A 33 -3.96 15.43 37.19
CA LEU A 33 -5.25 15.11 36.56
C LEU A 33 -6.25 16.27 36.62
N ASP A 34 -6.18 17.14 37.62
CA ASP A 34 -7.04 18.31 37.70
C ASP A 34 -6.73 19.31 36.60
N SER A 35 -5.45 19.59 36.34
CA SER A 35 -5.02 20.48 35.24
C SER A 35 -5.39 19.92 33.88
N MET A 36 -5.20 18.62 33.68
CA MET A 36 -5.58 17.95 32.44
C MET A 36 -7.11 17.89 32.24
N SER A 37 -7.86 17.70 33.34
CA SER A 37 -9.32 17.73 33.37
C SER A 37 -9.87 19.09 32.93
N GLU A 38 -9.28 20.16 33.44
CA GLU A 38 -9.61 21.54 33.05
C GLU A 38 -9.28 21.82 31.60
N TYR A 39 -8.10 21.42 31.13
CA TYR A 39 -7.68 21.55 29.73
C TYR A 39 -8.65 20.82 28.75
N LEU A 40 -9.12 19.63 29.12
CA LEU A 40 -10.00 18.83 28.30
C LEU A 40 -11.50 19.15 28.47
N GLY A 41 -11.86 19.91 29.47
CA GLY A 41 -13.25 20.23 29.80
C GLY A 41 -14.08 19.01 30.26
N VAL A 42 -13.46 18.05 30.97
CA VAL A 42 -14.10 16.82 31.45
C VAL A 42 -13.89 16.61 32.92
N SER A 43 -14.73 15.81 33.60
CA SER A 43 -14.50 15.50 35.01
C SER A 43 -13.26 14.59 35.20
N VAL A 44 -12.56 14.75 36.33
CA VAL A 44 -11.42 13.90 36.70
C VAL A 44 -11.81 12.41 36.73
N LYS A 45 -13.03 12.07 37.11
CA LYS A 45 -13.53 10.71 37.09
C LYS A 45 -13.63 10.16 35.69
N THR A 46 -14.13 10.94 34.73
CA THR A 46 -14.21 10.60 33.31
C THR A 46 -12.81 10.44 32.73
N LEU A 47 -11.91 11.39 33.05
CA LEU A 47 -10.52 11.36 32.62
C LEU A 47 -9.78 10.11 33.11
N LYS A 48 -9.95 9.73 34.40
CA LYS A 48 -9.33 8.50 34.93
C LYS A 48 -9.75 7.23 34.22
N ASN A 49 -11.02 7.11 33.84
CA ASN A 49 -11.50 5.95 33.10
C ASN A 49 -10.91 5.90 31.70
N GLN A 50 -10.99 7.02 30.96
CA GLN A 50 -10.41 7.10 29.62
C GLN A 50 -8.89 6.91 29.60
N MET A 51 -8.20 7.43 30.64
CA MET A 51 -6.75 7.28 30.75
C MET A 51 -6.31 5.82 30.92
N LYS A 52 -7.12 4.97 31.56
CA LYS A 52 -6.80 3.55 31.68
C LYS A 52 -6.80 2.87 30.33
N ASP A 53 -7.83 3.11 29.52
CA ASP A 53 -7.96 2.53 28.19
C ASP A 53 -6.85 3.06 27.27
N LEU A 54 -6.58 4.37 27.33
CA LEU A 54 -5.52 5.01 26.55
C LEU A 54 -4.12 4.50 26.95
N ALA A 55 -3.86 4.28 28.23
CA ALA A 55 -2.57 3.79 28.74
C ALA A 55 -2.27 2.37 28.25
N GLU A 56 -3.27 1.50 28.12
CA GLU A 56 -3.10 0.15 27.54
C GLU A 56 -2.68 0.24 26.07
N ILE A 57 -3.32 1.13 25.31
CA ILE A 57 -2.99 1.33 23.89
C ILE A 57 -1.59 1.93 23.75
N LEU A 58 -1.25 2.97 24.50
CA LEU A 58 0.05 3.65 24.43
C LEU A 58 1.21 2.76 24.87
N LYS A 59 0.97 1.77 25.71
CA LYS A 59 1.96 0.78 26.11
C LYS A 59 2.48 -0.05 24.95
N GLU A 60 1.64 -0.33 23.96
CA GLU A 60 2.03 -1.04 22.73
C GLU A 60 3.06 -0.24 21.90
N PHE A 61 3.03 1.10 22.00
CA PHE A 61 4.01 2.00 21.38
C PHE A 61 5.26 2.26 22.24
N GLY A 62 5.36 1.63 23.43
CA GLY A 62 6.46 1.83 24.34
C GLY A 62 6.31 3.07 25.25
N VAL A 63 5.11 3.67 25.32
CA VAL A 63 4.78 4.73 26.28
C VAL A 63 4.12 4.11 27.50
N ASP A 64 4.74 4.24 28.67
CA ASP A 64 4.25 3.68 29.94
C ASP A 64 3.64 4.80 30.80
N ILE A 65 2.35 4.69 31.13
CA ILE A 65 1.61 5.65 31.95
C ILE A 65 1.19 4.97 33.26
N ARG A 66 1.61 5.52 34.38
CA ARG A 66 1.30 4.99 35.71
C ARG A 66 0.67 6.02 36.63
N PHE A 67 -0.36 5.62 37.34
CA PHE A 67 -0.89 6.39 38.46
C PHE A 67 0.08 6.31 39.62
N VAL A 68 0.66 7.45 40.02
CA VAL A 68 1.63 7.55 41.13
C VAL A 68 0.92 7.89 42.43
N SER A 69 -0.10 8.72 42.34
CA SER A 69 -1.00 9.09 43.46
C SER A 69 -2.45 9.17 42.98
N GLY A 70 -3.38 9.40 43.86
CA GLY A 70 -4.80 9.52 43.50
C GLY A 70 -5.09 10.54 42.40
N ASN A 71 -4.19 11.50 42.16
CA ASN A 71 -4.40 12.63 41.26
C ASN A 71 -3.23 12.93 40.31
N GLN A 72 -2.20 12.09 40.30
CA GLN A 72 -1.00 12.26 39.47
C GLN A 72 -0.72 11.05 38.63
N LEU A 73 -0.28 11.30 37.38
CA LEU A 73 0.23 10.33 36.45
C LEU A 73 1.73 10.57 36.22
N MET A 74 2.49 9.48 36.08
CA MET A 74 3.85 9.50 35.58
C MET A 74 3.85 8.91 34.16
N VAL A 75 4.51 9.60 33.24
CA VAL A 75 4.64 9.23 31.85
C VAL A 75 6.10 8.92 31.54
N ARG A 76 6.38 7.78 30.90
CA ARG A 76 7.70 7.35 30.45
C ARG A 76 7.64 6.98 28.98
N GLY A 77 8.77 7.11 28.26
CA GLY A 77 8.82 6.83 26.82
C GLY A 77 8.46 8.06 25.98
N HIS A 78 8.80 9.27 26.44
CA HIS A 78 8.48 10.54 25.75
C HIS A 78 9.00 10.59 24.32
N GLU A 79 10.14 9.96 24.04
CA GLU A 79 10.71 9.86 22.69
C GLU A 79 9.80 9.09 21.70
N LYS A 80 8.83 8.33 22.22
CA LYS A 80 7.87 7.57 21.43
C LYS A 80 6.63 8.35 21.03
N PHE A 81 6.34 9.47 21.70
CA PHE A 81 5.18 10.28 21.34
C PHE A 81 5.24 10.85 19.93
N ALA A 82 6.43 11.17 19.44
CA ALA A 82 6.58 11.60 18.05
C ALA A 82 6.13 10.50 17.05
N GLU A 83 6.42 9.24 17.39
CA GLU A 83 5.98 8.08 16.62
C GLU A 83 4.46 7.89 16.71
N VAL A 84 3.90 7.95 17.93
CA VAL A 84 2.45 7.88 18.19
C VAL A 84 1.71 8.98 17.43
N MET A 85 2.19 10.22 17.50
CA MET A 85 1.56 11.36 16.84
C MET A 85 1.69 11.31 15.32
N SER A 86 2.83 10.89 14.79
CA SER A 86 3.01 10.75 13.33
C SER A 86 2.08 9.72 12.71
N VAL A 87 1.73 8.71 13.51
CA VAL A 87 0.78 7.66 13.12
C VAL A 87 -0.67 8.11 13.29
N SER A 88 -0.97 8.95 14.27
CA SER A 88 -2.34 9.24 14.74
C SER A 88 -2.97 10.50 14.13
N ILE A 89 -2.24 11.61 14.03
CA ILE A 89 -2.82 12.91 13.57
C ILE A 89 -3.19 12.90 12.07
N PRO A 90 -2.32 12.46 11.15
CA PRO A 90 -2.66 12.42 9.74
C PRO A 90 -3.85 11.49 9.43
N ARG A 91 -4.03 10.43 10.22
CA ARG A 91 -5.09 9.42 9.98
C ARG A 91 -6.48 9.87 10.39
N PHE A 92 -6.62 10.67 11.43
CA PHE A 92 -7.95 11.19 11.81
C PHE A 92 -8.48 12.17 10.77
N GLU A 93 -7.65 13.05 10.22
CA GLU A 93 -8.02 13.92 9.10
C GLU A 93 -8.23 13.13 7.81
N MET A 94 -7.37 12.13 7.55
CA MET A 94 -7.51 11.22 6.42
C MET A 94 -8.80 10.39 6.50
N GLU A 95 -9.25 9.95 7.67
CA GLU A 95 -10.50 9.21 7.78
C GLU A 95 -11.70 10.05 7.32
N PHE A 96 -11.81 11.31 7.78
CA PHE A 96 -12.88 12.20 7.31
C PHE A 96 -12.76 12.48 5.82
N GLU A 97 -11.56 12.77 5.30
CA GLU A 97 -11.32 13.00 3.89
C GLU A 97 -11.67 11.77 3.04
N ARG A 98 -11.25 10.57 3.48
CA ARG A 98 -11.59 9.32 2.78
C ARG A 98 -13.09 9.09 2.72
N ARG A 99 -13.79 9.24 3.84
CA ARG A 99 -15.26 9.11 3.90
C ARG A 99 -15.95 10.15 3.02
N PHE A 100 -15.47 11.38 3.02
CA PHE A 100 -15.98 12.45 2.18
C PHE A 100 -15.77 12.15 0.69
N LEU A 101 -14.56 11.76 0.29
CA LEU A 101 -14.27 11.39 -1.10
C LEU A 101 -15.09 10.17 -1.54
N LEU A 102 -15.23 9.16 -0.68
CA LEU A 102 -16.06 7.99 -0.95
C LEU A 102 -17.51 8.39 -1.19
N LEU A 103 -18.07 9.25 -0.33
CA LEU A 103 -19.43 9.75 -0.49
C LEU A 103 -19.60 10.43 -1.85
N LEU A 104 -18.68 11.32 -2.24
CA LEU A 104 -18.76 12.00 -3.52
C LEU A 104 -18.58 11.07 -4.71
N VAL A 105 -17.69 10.08 -4.60
CA VAL A 105 -17.44 9.09 -5.68
C VAL A 105 -18.65 8.20 -5.91
N LEU A 106 -19.41 7.90 -4.85
CA LEU A 106 -20.63 7.07 -4.92
C LEU A 106 -21.90 7.85 -5.32
N HIS A 107 -21.82 9.19 -5.41
CA HIS A 107 -22.96 10.03 -5.80
C HIS A 107 -22.66 10.76 -7.12
N ASP A 108 -23.60 10.70 -8.06
CA ASP A 108 -23.46 11.39 -9.36
C ASP A 108 -23.93 12.85 -9.30
N ASN A 109 -24.73 13.19 -8.31
CA ASN A 109 -25.32 14.50 -8.15
C ASN A 109 -24.50 15.41 -7.21
N PHE A 110 -24.77 16.70 -7.26
CA PHE A 110 -24.26 17.64 -6.27
C PHE A 110 -24.88 17.33 -4.90
N LEU A 111 -24.03 17.31 -3.88
CA LEU A 111 -24.43 17.20 -2.48
C LEU A 111 -24.21 18.54 -1.78
N THR A 112 -25.19 19.00 -1.03
CA THR A 112 -25.04 20.18 -0.18
C THR A 112 -24.14 19.87 1.03
N ILE A 113 -23.58 20.89 1.65
CA ILE A 113 -22.78 20.71 2.86
C ILE A 113 -23.59 20.09 4.00
N GLN A 114 -24.90 20.36 4.06
CA GLN A 114 -25.76 19.76 5.06
C GLN A 114 -25.94 18.26 4.82
N GLU A 115 -26.25 17.85 3.59
CA GLU A 115 -26.36 16.42 3.24
C GLU A 115 -25.05 15.68 3.52
N ILE A 116 -23.90 16.27 3.17
CA ILE A 116 -22.58 15.69 3.47
C ILE A 116 -22.38 15.55 4.99
N ALA A 117 -22.75 16.57 5.76
CA ALA A 117 -22.61 16.55 7.20
C ALA A 117 -23.50 15.48 7.87
N ASP A 118 -24.75 15.37 7.40
CA ASP A 118 -25.73 14.42 7.89
C ASP A 118 -25.27 12.97 7.56
N GLU A 119 -24.83 12.73 6.32
CA GLU A 119 -24.37 11.40 5.87
C GLU A 119 -23.10 10.96 6.58
N LEU A 120 -22.16 11.88 6.81
CA LEU A 120 -20.93 11.59 7.52
C LEU A 120 -21.06 11.63 9.05
N LEU A 121 -22.25 11.92 9.58
CA LEU A 121 -22.55 12.06 11.01
C LEU A 121 -21.63 13.06 11.73
N VAL A 122 -21.42 14.21 11.11
CA VAL A 122 -20.63 15.31 11.67
C VAL A 122 -21.44 16.60 11.73
N SER A 123 -21.00 17.60 12.50
CA SER A 123 -21.64 18.91 12.45
C SER A 123 -21.32 19.63 11.13
N LYS A 124 -22.28 20.43 10.65
CA LYS A 124 -22.09 21.25 9.46
C LYS A 124 -20.84 22.12 9.52
N SER A 125 -20.60 22.75 10.67
CA SER A 125 -19.39 23.58 10.89
C SER A 125 -18.09 22.77 10.80
N TYR A 126 -18.11 21.52 11.24
CA TYR A 126 -16.97 20.61 11.09
C TYR A 126 -16.73 20.30 9.61
N ALA A 127 -17.80 19.94 8.88
CA ALA A 127 -17.72 19.69 7.44
C ALA A 127 -17.17 20.92 6.71
N GLU A 128 -17.72 22.11 6.91
CA GLU A 128 -17.30 23.37 6.29
C GLU A 128 -15.80 23.65 6.50
N LYS A 129 -15.31 23.45 7.74
CA LYS A 129 -13.90 23.65 8.07
C LYS A 129 -12.96 22.75 7.28
N HIS A 130 -13.30 21.48 7.14
CA HIS A 130 -12.43 20.48 6.49
C HIS A 130 -12.57 20.48 4.96
N LEU A 131 -13.76 20.74 4.43
CA LEU A 131 -14.03 20.76 2.99
C LEU A 131 -13.12 21.71 2.22
N SER A 132 -12.89 22.92 2.73
CA SER A 132 -12.03 23.90 2.06
C SER A 132 -10.59 23.39 1.87
N ALA A 133 -10.06 22.64 2.83
CA ALA A 133 -8.73 22.06 2.75
C ALA A 133 -8.69 20.87 1.78
N ILE A 134 -9.71 20.01 1.80
CA ILE A 134 -9.82 18.85 0.90
C ILE A 134 -9.96 19.31 -0.56
N MET A 135 -10.82 20.28 -0.82
CA MET A 135 -10.99 20.82 -2.18
C MET A 135 -9.71 21.43 -2.75
N LYS A 136 -8.87 22.02 -1.90
CA LYS A 136 -7.55 22.52 -2.33
C LYS A 136 -6.57 21.42 -2.70
N ARG A 137 -6.70 20.22 -2.12
CA ARG A 137 -5.89 19.05 -2.47
C ARG A 137 -6.37 18.34 -3.74
N HIS A 138 -7.66 18.49 -4.07
CA HIS A 138 -8.32 17.86 -5.22
C HIS A 138 -8.97 18.88 -6.16
N PRO A 139 -8.25 19.90 -6.65
CA PRO A 139 -8.85 21.03 -7.37
C PRO A 139 -9.44 20.64 -8.73
N GLU A 140 -8.94 19.58 -9.35
CA GLU A 140 -9.39 19.11 -10.67
C GLU A 140 -10.56 18.11 -10.56
N ASP A 141 -10.67 17.44 -9.41
CA ASP A 141 -11.60 16.31 -9.22
C ASP A 141 -12.89 16.71 -8.56
N ILE A 142 -12.87 17.77 -7.73
CA ILE A 142 -14.02 18.22 -6.94
C ILE A 142 -14.52 19.55 -7.48
N GLN A 143 -15.75 19.55 -7.92
CA GLN A 143 -16.45 20.73 -8.39
C GLN A 143 -17.42 21.23 -7.32
N ALA A 144 -17.32 22.52 -6.95
CA ALA A 144 -18.32 23.21 -6.15
C ALA A 144 -19.12 24.18 -7.02
N GLN A 145 -20.43 24.15 -6.87
CA GLN A 145 -21.33 25.08 -7.56
C GLN A 145 -22.24 25.77 -6.53
N ARG A 146 -22.26 27.09 -6.58
CA ARG A 146 -23.06 27.90 -5.67
C ARG A 146 -24.53 27.48 -5.76
N HIS A 147 -25.17 27.29 -4.61
CA HIS A 147 -26.55 26.81 -4.43
C HIS A 147 -26.85 25.36 -4.80
N TYR A 148 -25.94 24.67 -5.45
CA TYR A 148 -26.09 23.24 -5.79
C TYR A 148 -25.33 22.32 -4.85
N GLY A 149 -24.14 22.73 -4.42
CA GLY A 149 -23.30 21.93 -3.54
C GLY A 149 -21.98 21.51 -4.18
N ILE A 150 -21.55 20.31 -3.87
CA ILE A 150 -20.25 19.74 -4.22
C ILE A 150 -20.47 18.38 -4.88
N ARG A 151 -19.71 18.08 -5.95
CA ARG A 151 -19.70 16.76 -6.60
C ARG A 151 -18.29 16.33 -6.97
N TYR A 152 -18.11 15.05 -7.19
CA TYR A 152 -16.91 14.51 -7.83
C TYR A 152 -17.08 14.60 -9.34
N ALA A 153 -16.22 15.36 -10.01
CA ALA A 153 -16.35 15.71 -11.43
C ALA A 153 -15.37 14.96 -12.35
N ALA A 154 -14.53 14.11 -11.78
CA ALA A 154 -13.56 13.34 -12.56
C ALA A 154 -14.21 12.22 -13.38
N PRO A 155 -13.55 11.77 -14.49
CA PRO A 155 -14.02 10.65 -15.32
C PRO A 155 -14.22 9.35 -14.53
N GLN A 156 -15.03 8.44 -15.07
CA GLN A 156 -15.37 7.16 -14.42
C GLN A 156 -14.15 6.32 -14.03
N ASN A 157 -13.11 6.26 -14.86
CA ASN A 157 -11.88 5.54 -14.53
C ASN A 157 -11.27 6.04 -13.20
N LYS A 158 -11.15 7.35 -13.06
CA LYS A 158 -10.60 7.97 -11.86
C LYS A 158 -11.51 7.78 -10.64
N ARG A 159 -12.84 7.80 -10.83
CA ARG A 159 -13.79 7.46 -9.78
C ARG A 159 -13.58 6.04 -9.24
N ARG A 160 -13.42 5.06 -10.15
CA ARG A 160 -13.14 3.66 -9.79
C ARG A 160 -11.83 3.52 -9.02
N GLU A 161 -10.77 4.14 -9.52
CA GLU A 161 -9.46 4.13 -8.86
C GLU A 161 -9.52 4.73 -7.46
N VAL A 162 -10.14 5.90 -7.30
CA VAL A 162 -10.29 6.55 -6.00
C VAL A 162 -11.15 5.71 -5.06
N PHE A 163 -12.23 5.10 -5.55
CA PHE A 163 -13.05 4.18 -4.77
C PHE A 163 -12.23 3.01 -4.22
N VAL A 164 -11.47 2.34 -5.09
CA VAL A 164 -10.60 1.21 -4.70
C VAL A 164 -9.54 1.69 -3.73
N LYS A 165 -8.84 2.78 -4.03
CA LYS A 165 -7.79 3.37 -3.19
C LYS A 165 -8.28 3.69 -1.77
N ILE A 166 -9.51 4.21 -1.63
CA ILE A 166 -10.09 4.53 -0.33
C ILE A 166 -10.41 3.25 0.46
N LEU A 167 -11.03 2.26 -0.18
CA LEU A 167 -11.56 1.09 0.52
C LEU A 167 -10.55 -0.04 0.70
N PHE A 168 -9.60 -0.16 -0.20
CA PHE A 168 -8.63 -1.25 -0.18
C PHE A 168 -7.91 -1.41 1.17
N PRO A 169 -7.42 -0.33 1.83
CA PRO A 169 -6.81 -0.47 3.14
C PRO A 169 -7.73 -1.05 4.24
N TYR A 170 -9.03 -0.98 4.08
CA TYR A 170 -9.99 -1.52 5.05
C TYR A 170 -10.37 -2.98 4.80
N LEU A 171 -10.00 -3.54 3.65
CA LEU A 171 -10.19 -4.96 3.35
C LEU A 171 -8.97 -5.81 3.70
N PHE A 172 -7.86 -5.18 4.08
CA PHE A 172 -6.63 -5.87 4.43
C PHE A 172 -6.74 -6.45 5.85
N GLY A 173 -6.92 -7.78 5.99
CA GLY A 173 -6.91 -8.47 7.26
C GLY A 173 -7.24 -9.96 7.10
N GLU A 174 -6.97 -10.77 8.14
CA GLU A 174 -7.32 -12.21 8.17
C GLU A 174 -8.82 -12.46 7.94
N ASP A 175 -9.66 -11.46 8.22
CA ASP A 175 -11.11 -11.50 8.05
C ASP A 175 -11.57 -11.40 6.60
N TYR A 176 -10.70 -11.10 5.65
CA TYR A 176 -11.08 -10.92 4.25
C TYR A 176 -11.55 -12.22 3.58
N ILE A 177 -10.86 -13.34 3.81
CA ILE A 177 -11.28 -14.65 3.28
C ILE A 177 -12.64 -15.03 3.90
N ILE A 178 -12.81 -14.76 5.19
CA ILE A 178 -14.08 -14.91 5.90
C ILE A 178 -15.13 -13.98 5.32
N ALA A 179 -14.77 -12.77 4.91
CA ALA A 179 -15.68 -11.81 4.30
C ALA A 179 -16.21 -12.26 2.93
N LEU A 180 -15.41 -12.93 2.12
CA LEU A 180 -15.89 -13.55 0.88
C LEU A 180 -16.82 -14.71 1.14
N GLU A 181 -16.66 -15.43 2.25
CA GLU A 181 -17.48 -16.60 2.61
C GLU A 181 -18.70 -16.24 3.48
N GLN A 182 -18.60 -15.21 4.33
CA GLN A 182 -19.61 -14.88 5.34
C GLN A 182 -19.96 -13.38 5.34
N PHE A 183 -20.62 -12.92 4.29
CA PHE A 183 -20.97 -11.50 4.11
C PHE A 183 -21.81 -10.87 5.23
N ASP A 184 -22.57 -11.65 5.97
CA ASP A 184 -23.48 -11.15 7.01
C ASP A 184 -22.75 -10.63 8.27
N SER A 185 -21.45 -10.90 8.41
CA SER A 185 -20.65 -10.49 9.59
C SER A 185 -19.80 -9.24 9.41
N LEU A 186 -19.75 -8.65 8.20
CA LEU A 186 -19.01 -7.43 7.95
C LEU A 186 -19.75 -6.20 8.50
N HIS A 187 -19.50 -5.88 9.75
CA HIS A 187 -19.88 -4.61 10.38
C HIS A 187 -19.04 -3.44 9.83
N PHE A 188 -18.94 -3.34 8.51
CA PHE A 188 -18.20 -2.29 7.85
C PHE A 188 -19.14 -1.11 7.58
N PRO A 189 -18.96 0.07 8.22
CA PRO A 189 -19.89 1.19 8.08
C PRO A 189 -20.10 1.67 6.64
N LEU A 190 -19.19 1.32 5.73
CA LEU A 190 -19.22 1.75 4.34
C LEU A 190 -20.06 0.83 3.44
N PHE A 191 -20.35 -0.40 3.86
CA PHE A 191 -21.18 -1.33 3.07
C PHE A 191 -22.68 -1.03 3.12
N HIS A 192 -23.15 -0.08 3.94
CA HIS A 192 -24.53 0.38 3.87
C HIS A 192 -24.85 1.08 2.53
N TYR A 193 -23.84 1.50 1.77
CA TYR A 193 -24.01 2.07 0.43
C TYR A 193 -24.31 1.03 -0.65
N PHE A 194 -24.21 -0.26 -0.35
CA PHE A 194 -24.41 -1.34 -1.30
C PHE A 194 -25.55 -2.26 -0.89
N THR A 195 -26.35 -2.67 -1.86
CA THR A 195 -27.43 -3.62 -1.62
C THR A 195 -26.87 -5.03 -1.44
N LYS A 196 -27.64 -5.89 -0.76
CA LYS A 196 -27.28 -7.32 -0.62
C LYS A 196 -27.08 -7.98 -1.99
N ASN A 197 -27.92 -7.66 -2.97
CA ASN A 197 -27.79 -8.20 -4.34
C ASN A 197 -26.48 -7.79 -5.00
N GLN A 198 -26.05 -6.50 -4.87
CA GLN A 198 -24.75 -6.04 -5.40
C GLN A 198 -23.59 -6.80 -4.78
N MET A 199 -23.66 -7.04 -3.49
CA MET A 199 -22.63 -7.79 -2.77
C MET A 199 -22.57 -9.26 -3.21
N GLU A 200 -23.72 -9.93 -3.35
CA GLU A 200 -23.81 -11.33 -3.80
C GLU A 200 -23.31 -11.48 -5.25
N ARG A 201 -23.67 -10.57 -6.14
CA ARG A 201 -23.18 -10.54 -7.53
C ARG A 201 -21.67 -10.35 -7.59
N THR A 202 -21.16 -9.40 -6.83
CA THR A 202 -19.72 -9.14 -6.73
C THR A 202 -18.96 -10.36 -6.24
N ARG A 203 -19.45 -10.98 -5.16
CA ARG A 203 -18.87 -12.21 -4.62
C ARG A 203 -18.86 -13.34 -5.65
N GLY A 204 -20.00 -13.59 -6.31
CA GLY A 204 -20.10 -14.62 -7.33
C GLY A 204 -19.11 -14.41 -8.47
N ALA A 205 -19.00 -13.18 -8.96
CA ALA A 205 -18.08 -12.80 -10.03
C ALA A 205 -16.61 -13.06 -9.66
N VAL A 206 -16.19 -12.68 -8.44
CA VAL A 206 -14.81 -12.88 -7.98
C VAL A 206 -14.50 -14.36 -7.73
N LEU A 207 -15.44 -15.11 -7.11
CA LEU A 207 -15.26 -16.55 -6.86
C LEU A 207 -15.19 -17.36 -8.16
N LEU A 208 -15.99 -17.01 -9.18
CA LEU A 208 -15.92 -17.67 -10.47
C LEU A 208 -14.55 -17.49 -11.13
N LEU A 209 -14.01 -16.26 -11.11
CA LEU A 209 -12.68 -15.99 -11.65
C LEU A 209 -11.58 -16.70 -10.84
N GLN A 210 -11.68 -16.73 -9.51
CA GLN A 210 -10.73 -17.47 -8.65
C GLN A 210 -10.72 -18.97 -8.94
N GLY A 211 -11.83 -19.53 -9.40
CA GLY A 211 -11.94 -20.94 -9.79
C GLY A 211 -11.27 -21.30 -11.13
N LEU A 212 -10.76 -20.32 -11.89
CA LEU A 212 -10.08 -20.59 -13.17
C LEU A 212 -8.66 -21.13 -12.93
N GLU A 213 -8.41 -22.39 -13.29
CA GLU A 213 -7.07 -22.99 -13.09
C GLU A 213 -5.96 -22.35 -13.93
N TRP A 214 -6.32 -21.74 -15.04
CA TRP A 214 -5.38 -21.13 -15.99
C TRP A 214 -5.13 -19.63 -15.74
N PHE A 215 -5.91 -18.99 -14.86
CA PHE A 215 -5.76 -17.57 -14.52
C PHE A 215 -6.02 -17.36 -13.04
N GLN A 216 -4.97 -17.27 -12.23
CA GLN A 216 -5.06 -17.14 -10.80
C GLN A 216 -4.44 -15.84 -10.33
N LEU A 217 -5.21 -15.02 -9.63
CA LEU A 217 -4.77 -13.78 -9.02
C LEU A 217 -4.18 -14.03 -7.62
N THR A 218 -3.33 -13.11 -7.17
CA THR A 218 -2.92 -13.06 -5.76
C THR A 218 -4.09 -12.64 -4.88
N ASP A 219 -4.04 -12.94 -3.58
CA ASP A 219 -5.08 -12.53 -2.62
C ASP A 219 -5.29 -11.00 -2.62
N GLU A 220 -4.20 -10.23 -2.66
CA GLU A 220 -4.26 -8.78 -2.79
C GLU A 220 -4.99 -8.34 -4.07
N SER A 221 -4.71 -8.97 -5.19
CA SER A 221 -5.36 -8.67 -6.47
C SER A 221 -6.83 -9.08 -6.50
N LEU A 222 -7.21 -10.15 -5.83
CA LEU A 222 -8.61 -10.55 -5.66
C LEU A 222 -9.39 -9.52 -4.84
N GLN A 223 -8.78 -8.95 -3.80
CA GLN A 223 -9.38 -7.87 -3.01
C GLN A 223 -9.58 -6.61 -3.85
N GLN A 224 -8.59 -6.26 -4.66
CA GLN A 224 -8.72 -5.13 -5.59
C GLN A 224 -9.83 -5.38 -6.60
N LEU A 225 -9.84 -6.55 -7.20
CA LEU A 225 -10.88 -6.94 -8.16
C LEU A 225 -12.27 -6.89 -7.51
N PHE A 226 -12.41 -7.38 -6.27
CA PHE A 226 -13.66 -7.30 -5.54
C PHE A 226 -14.19 -5.88 -5.47
N LEU A 227 -13.35 -4.90 -5.13
CA LEU A 227 -13.75 -3.50 -5.07
C LEU A 227 -14.11 -2.94 -6.45
N TYR A 228 -13.34 -3.27 -7.48
CA TYR A 228 -13.67 -2.86 -8.85
C TYR A 228 -15.01 -3.41 -9.30
N VAL A 229 -15.26 -4.70 -9.09
CA VAL A 229 -16.54 -5.34 -9.44
C VAL A 229 -17.68 -4.78 -8.60
N LEU A 230 -17.47 -4.50 -7.32
CA LEU A 230 -18.47 -3.87 -6.46
C LEU A 230 -18.88 -2.49 -6.96
N PHE A 231 -17.92 -1.68 -7.37
CA PHE A 231 -18.21 -0.39 -7.99
C PHE A 231 -19.02 -0.55 -9.28
N LEU A 232 -18.63 -1.52 -10.13
CA LEU A 232 -19.30 -1.77 -11.41
C LEU A 232 -20.71 -2.30 -11.24
N THR A 233 -20.99 -3.15 -10.25
CA THR A 233 -22.37 -3.61 -9.98
C THR A 233 -23.28 -2.44 -9.58
N ARG A 234 -22.78 -1.52 -8.74
CA ARG A 234 -23.52 -0.31 -8.37
C ARG A 234 -23.74 0.61 -9.57
N TYR A 235 -22.68 0.79 -10.36
CA TYR A 235 -22.72 1.63 -11.56
C TYR A 235 -23.75 1.11 -12.58
N ALA A 236 -23.74 -0.20 -12.86
CA ALA A 236 -24.74 -0.82 -13.74
C ALA A 236 -26.18 -0.60 -13.26
N ASP A 237 -26.42 -0.74 -11.95
CA ASP A 237 -27.74 -0.57 -11.36
C ASP A 237 -28.22 0.91 -11.34
N SER A 238 -27.31 1.86 -11.37
CA SER A 238 -27.64 3.30 -11.39
C SER A 238 -28.14 3.80 -12.75
N GLY A 239 -28.00 2.99 -13.81
CA GLY A 239 -28.34 3.38 -15.18
C GLY A 239 -27.44 4.46 -15.76
N ASN A 240 -26.28 4.72 -15.15
CA ASN A 240 -25.29 5.66 -15.63
C ASN A 240 -24.68 5.15 -16.95
N THR A 241 -24.56 6.02 -17.95
CA THR A 241 -24.06 5.70 -19.28
C THR A 241 -22.70 6.32 -19.59
N GLU A 242 -22.07 6.96 -18.61
CA GLU A 242 -20.71 7.47 -18.78
C GLU A 242 -19.76 6.31 -19.06
N ARG A 243 -18.94 6.46 -20.08
CA ARG A 243 -18.00 5.42 -20.51
C ARG A 243 -16.62 5.65 -19.90
N PRO A 244 -15.85 4.59 -19.61
CA PRO A 244 -14.46 4.74 -19.23
C PRO A 244 -13.66 5.38 -20.37
N LEU A 245 -12.65 6.19 -20.03
CA LEU A 245 -11.71 6.69 -21.03
C LEU A 245 -11.02 5.53 -21.72
N ALA A 246 -10.75 5.67 -23.01
CA ALA A 246 -10.03 4.67 -23.78
C ALA A 246 -8.67 4.37 -23.16
N VAL A 247 -8.39 3.09 -22.93
CA VAL A 247 -7.07 2.62 -22.55
C VAL A 247 -6.16 2.69 -23.79
N GLN A 248 -4.91 3.11 -23.62
CA GLN A 248 -3.96 3.19 -24.73
C GLN A 248 -3.84 1.84 -25.44
N GLU A 249 -4.09 1.82 -26.76
CA GLU A 249 -4.19 0.60 -27.57
C GLU A 249 -2.84 -0.08 -27.80
N ASP A 250 -1.72 0.64 -27.66
CA ASP A 250 -0.41 0.24 -28.16
C ASP A 250 0.22 -0.96 -27.43
N PHE A 251 -0.28 -1.31 -26.26
CA PHE A 251 0.28 -2.40 -25.44
C PHE A 251 -0.57 -3.68 -25.39
N ILE A 252 -1.83 -3.63 -25.83
CA ILE A 252 -2.74 -4.77 -25.77
C ILE A 252 -2.73 -5.48 -27.12
N ASN A 253 -1.78 -6.37 -27.32
CA ASN A 253 -1.89 -7.34 -28.39
C ASN A 253 -2.88 -8.43 -27.96
N THR A 254 -4.08 -8.39 -28.51
CA THR A 254 -5.22 -9.25 -28.14
C THR A 254 -4.95 -10.75 -28.33
N GLN A 255 -3.98 -11.14 -29.17
CA GLN A 255 -3.68 -12.53 -29.44
C GLN A 255 -3.04 -13.31 -28.29
N GLU A 256 -2.48 -12.63 -27.28
CA GLU A 256 -1.75 -13.28 -26.20
C GLU A 256 -2.63 -13.84 -25.10
N PHE A 257 -3.84 -13.31 -24.96
CA PHE A 257 -4.78 -13.66 -23.92
C PHE A 257 -6.17 -13.93 -24.49
N ASP A 258 -6.23 -14.52 -25.66
CA ASP A 258 -7.50 -14.77 -26.37
C ASP A 258 -8.56 -15.42 -25.46
N GLY A 259 -8.15 -16.42 -24.67
CA GLY A 259 -9.07 -17.08 -23.74
C GLY A 259 -9.68 -16.15 -22.70
N LEU A 260 -8.91 -15.18 -22.16
CA LEU A 260 -9.44 -14.19 -21.20
C LEU A 260 -10.36 -13.19 -21.93
N PHE A 261 -9.97 -12.74 -23.11
CA PHE A 261 -10.75 -11.79 -23.89
C PHE A 261 -12.10 -12.37 -24.35
N GLU A 262 -12.11 -13.64 -24.72
CA GLU A 262 -13.33 -14.36 -25.07
C GLU A 262 -14.24 -14.66 -23.87
N TRP A 263 -13.65 -14.86 -22.68
CA TRP A 263 -14.38 -15.21 -21.46
C TRP A 263 -15.05 -14.02 -20.77
N ILE A 264 -14.44 -12.82 -20.81
CA ILE A 264 -14.93 -11.63 -20.09
C ILE A 264 -16.38 -11.23 -20.45
N PRO A 265 -16.82 -11.26 -21.74
CA PRO A 265 -18.19 -10.89 -22.08
C PRO A 265 -19.23 -11.77 -21.37
N ASP A 266 -19.05 -13.09 -21.38
CA ASP A 266 -19.94 -14.03 -20.71
C ASP A 266 -19.96 -13.82 -19.20
N TRP A 267 -18.80 -13.58 -18.62
CA TRP A 267 -18.66 -13.24 -17.19
C TRP A 267 -19.37 -11.93 -16.83
N CYS A 268 -19.23 -10.89 -17.64
CA CYS A 268 -19.94 -9.64 -17.43
C CYS A 268 -21.46 -9.82 -17.52
N GLN A 269 -21.92 -10.57 -18.50
CA GLN A 269 -23.33 -10.86 -18.69
C GLN A 269 -23.93 -11.67 -17.52
N GLU A 270 -23.23 -12.71 -17.05
CA GLU A 270 -23.67 -13.56 -15.95
C GLU A 270 -23.91 -12.77 -14.65
N PHE A 271 -23.03 -11.83 -14.35
CA PHE A 271 -23.11 -11.01 -13.13
C PHE A 271 -23.74 -9.64 -13.33
N GLY A 272 -24.29 -9.37 -14.54
CA GLY A 272 -24.94 -8.08 -14.86
C GLY A 272 -23.99 -6.88 -14.69
N LEU A 273 -22.72 -7.06 -15.09
CA LEU A 273 -21.74 -5.98 -15.16
C LEU A 273 -21.88 -5.23 -16.48
N PRO A 274 -21.38 -3.99 -16.58
CA PRO A 274 -21.41 -3.28 -17.85
C PRO A 274 -20.59 -4.02 -18.94
N ASP A 275 -21.15 -4.17 -20.13
CA ASP A 275 -20.61 -4.96 -21.23
C ASP A 275 -20.36 -4.18 -22.53
N SER A 276 -20.35 -2.83 -22.45
CA SER A 276 -19.97 -2.02 -23.61
C SER A 276 -18.54 -2.35 -24.05
N LYS A 277 -18.22 -2.11 -25.32
CA LYS A 277 -16.89 -2.38 -25.88
C LYS A 277 -15.77 -1.70 -25.04
N GLU A 278 -16.02 -0.51 -24.59
CA GLU A 278 -15.09 0.26 -23.74
C GLU A 278 -14.93 -0.36 -22.34
N GLU A 279 -16.03 -0.86 -21.77
CA GLU A 279 -16.02 -1.52 -20.46
C GLU A 279 -15.31 -2.88 -20.52
N LEU A 280 -15.63 -3.69 -21.53
CA LEU A 280 -14.95 -4.97 -21.73
C LEU A 280 -13.43 -4.78 -21.91
N ARG A 281 -13.02 -3.77 -22.67
CA ARG A 281 -11.60 -3.43 -22.83
C ARG A 281 -10.97 -2.96 -21.53
N TYR A 282 -11.68 -2.12 -20.76
CA TYR A 282 -11.22 -1.70 -19.43
C TYR A 282 -11.06 -2.89 -18.49
N MET A 283 -12.04 -3.78 -18.44
CA MET A 283 -12.00 -4.97 -17.59
C MET A 283 -10.87 -5.92 -17.98
N TYR A 284 -10.66 -6.12 -19.27
CA TYR A 284 -9.55 -6.91 -19.80
C TYR A 284 -8.20 -6.32 -19.33
N THR A 285 -8.00 -5.01 -19.53
CA THR A 285 -6.78 -4.32 -19.09
C THR A 285 -6.61 -4.40 -17.58
N LEU A 286 -7.68 -4.23 -16.81
CA LEU A 286 -7.68 -4.38 -15.37
C LEU A 286 -7.19 -5.77 -14.97
N LEU A 287 -7.79 -6.82 -15.47
CA LEU A 287 -7.42 -8.20 -15.15
C LEU A 287 -5.97 -8.52 -15.54
N LEU A 288 -5.49 -8.01 -16.67
CA LEU A 288 -4.09 -8.17 -17.06
C LEU A 288 -3.11 -7.38 -16.17
N SER A 289 -3.52 -6.25 -15.63
CA SER A 289 -2.68 -5.41 -14.77
C SER A 289 -2.63 -5.87 -13.32
N LEU A 290 -3.58 -6.70 -12.88
CA LEU A 290 -3.57 -7.31 -11.55
C LEU A 290 -2.48 -8.36 -11.43
N ARG A 291 -1.91 -8.51 -10.23
CA ARG A 291 -0.86 -9.51 -9.97
C ARG A 291 -1.43 -10.91 -9.97
N LYS A 292 -0.67 -11.82 -10.55
CA LYS A 292 -1.06 -13.21 -10.75
C LYS A 292 -0.13 -14.15 -9.99
N GLN A 293 -0.71 -15.20 -9.43
CA GLN A 293 0.06 -16.36 -8.94
C GLN A 293 0.39 -17.30 -10.09
N LYS A 294 -0.55 -17.41 -11.07
CA LYS A 294 -0.40 -18.28 -12.23
C LYS A 294 -1.10 -17.68 -13.43
N ILE A 295 -0.46 -17.79 -14.59
CA ILE A 295 -1.03 -17.43 -15.89
C ILE A 295 -0.57 -18.43 -16.96
N ALA A 296 -1.46 -18.83 -17.83
CA ALA A 296 -1.17 -19.85 -18.85
C ALA A 296 -0.18 -19.41 -19.93
N CYS A 297 0.06 -18.11 -20.11
CA CYS A 297 0.91 -17.52 -21.13
C CYS A 297 2.25 -17.00 -20.59
N GLN A 298 2.80 -17.63 -19.54
CA GLN A 298 4.08 -17.23 -18.95
C GLN A 298 5.22 -17.16 -19.97
N ASP A 299 5.32 -18.13 -20.86
CA ASP A 299 6.38 -18.19 -21.90
C ASP A 299 6.34 -16.97 -22.83
N GLN A 300 5.14 -16.52 -23.20
CA GLN A 300 4.97 -15.33 -24.07
C GLN A 300 5.39 -14.04 -23.34
N ILE A 301 5.12 -13.93 -22.04
CA ILE A 301 5.57 -12.82 -21.21
C ILE A 301 7.10 -12.82 -21.15
N LEU A 302 7.72 -13.97 -20.91
CA LEU A 302 9.17 -14.13 -20.86
C LEU A 302 9.83 -13.72 -22.19
N ASP A 303 9.29 -14.15 -23.32
CA ASP A 303 9.82 -13.78 -24.63
C ASP A 303 9.77 -12.26 -24.88
N LYS A 304 8.67 -11.61 -24.52
CA LYS A 304 8.53 -10.14 -24.63
C LYS A 304 9.47 -9.39 -23.71
N MET A 305 9.64 -9.89 -22.50
CA MET A 305 10.43 -9.23 -21.47
C MET A 305 11.92 -9.60 -21.54
N ARG A 306 12.32 -10.53 -22.40
CA ARG A 306 13.72 -10.99 -22.52
C ARG A 306 14.69 -9.84 -22.68
N HIS A 307 14.52 -9.03 -23.70
CA HIS A 307 15.41 -7.90 -23.95
C HIS A 307 15.41 -6.84 -22.84
N PRO A 308 14.27 -6.33 -22.35
CA PRO A 308 14.24 -5.43 -21.21
C PRO A 308 14.96 -5.96 -19.96
N ILE A 309 14.74 -7.23 -19.63
CA ILE A 309 15.38 -7.86 -18.47
C ILE A 309 16.90 -8.01 -18.67
N GLU A 310 17.35 -8.41 -19.86
CA GLU A 310 18.78 -8.48 -20.17
C GLU A 310 19.49 -7.12 -19.98
N GLU A 311 18.90 -6.03 -20.45
CA GLU A 311 19.48 -4.69 -20.28
C GLU A 311 19.48 -4.24 -18.82
N ILE A 312 18.41 -4.52 -18.05
CA ILE A 312 18.35 -4.26 -16.60
C ILE A 312 19.46 -5.01 -15.87
N LEU A 313 19.57 -6.34 -16.08
CA LEU A 313 20.56 -7.17 -15.40
C LEU A 313 21.99 -6.81 -15.80
N LYS A 314 22.22 -6.42 -17.04
CA LYS A 314 23.49 -5.88 -17.52
C LYS A 314 23.84 -4.56 -16.79
N GLY A 315 22.89 -3.63 -16.69
CA GLY A 315 23.08 -2.37 -15.98
C GLY A 315 23.37 -2.55 -14.50
N ILE A 316 22.71 -3.51 -13.84
CA ILE A 316 22.99 -3.88 -12.46
C ILE A 316 24.41 -4.43 -12.31
N ARG A 317 24.83 -5.32 -13.22
CA ARG A 317 26.18 -5.88 -13.24
C ARG A 317 27.25 -4.79 -13.41
N GLU A 318 27.05 -3.85 -14.32
CA GLU A 318 27.97 -2.76 -14.59
C GLU A 318 28.11 -1.78 -13.41
N ARG A 319 27.01 -1.47 -12.72
CA ARG A 319 26.97 -0.49 -11.62
C ARG A 319 27.33 -1.10 -10.27
N LEU A 320 26.90 -2.34 -9.99
CA LEU A 320 26.99 -2.98 -8.67
C LEU A 320 27.89 -4.22 -8.64
N SER A 321 28.43 -4.64 -9.79
CA SER A 321 29.29 -5.84 -9.93
C SER A 321 28.62 -7.14 -9.46
N VAL A 322 27.29 -7.24 -9.57
CA VAL A 322 26.49 -8.45 -9.25
C VAL A 322 25.89 -8.99 -10.53
N ASP A 323 26.05 -10.29 -10.77
CA ASP A 323 25.60 -10.95 -11.98
C ASP A 323 24.45 -11.92 -11.67
N PHE A 324 23.25 -11.62 -12.14
CA PHE A 324 22.03 -12.42 -11.96
C PHE A 324 21.56 -13.08 -13.26
N ARG A 325 22.32 -13.04 -14.35
CA ARG A 325 21.85 -13.49 -15.68
C ARG A 325 21.58 -14.99 -15.74
N SER A 326 22.06 -15.78 -14.78
CA SER A 326 21.77 -17.21 -14.66
C SER A 326 20.64 -17.52 -13.66
N ASP A 327 20.06 -16.53 -13.01
CA ASP A 327 18.97 -16.74 -12.04
C ASP A 327 17.62 -16.71 -12.77
N GLU A 328 17.17 -17.88 -13.20
CA GLU A 328 15.91 -18.03 -13.95
C GLU A 328 14.69 -17.59 -13.13
N GLU A 329 14.68 -17.87 -11.82
CA GLU A 329 13.57 -17.48 -10.94
C GLU A 329 13.45 -15.95 -10.81
N LEU A 330 14.60 -15.24 -10.77
CA LEU A 330 14.61 -13.78 -10.79
C LEU A 330 14.10 -13.25 -12.14
N ILE A 331 14.57 -13.84 -13.25
CA ILE A 331 14.16 -13.43 -14.60
C ILE A 331 12.64 -13.57 -14.75
N ASP A 332 12.08 -14.70 -14.34
CA ASP A 332 10.64 -14.98 -14.38
C ASP A 332 9.84 -14.00 -13.52
N GLY A 333 10.29 -13.79 -12.30
CA GLY A 333 9.65 -12.87 -11.36
C GLY A 333 9.67 -11.41 -11.84
N LEU A 334 10.82 -10.92 -12.29
CA LEU A 334 10.94 -9.58 -12.86
C LEU A 334 10.12 -9.42 -14.13
N SER A 335 10.15 -10.41 -15.03
CA SER A 335 9.38 -10.37 -16.28
C SER A 335 7.89 -10.22 -16.01
N SER A 336 7.34 -11.06 -15.15
CA SER A 336 5.92 -11.00 -14.77
C SER A 336 5.55 -9.69 -14.09
N HIS A 337 6.38 -9.22 -13.17
CA HIS A 337 6.10 -7.98 -12.43
C HIS A 337 6.20 -6.74 -13.32
N ILE A 338 7.27 -6.61 -14.11
CA ILE A 338 7.47 -5.46 -14.99
C ILE A 338 6.42 -5.43 -16.10
N TYR A 339 6.09 -6.58 -16.67
CA TYR A 339 5.03 -6.68 -17.69
C TYR A 339 3.68 -6.20 -17.17
N THR A 340 3.26 -6.66 -15.98
CA THR A 340 2.01 -6.18 -15.35
C THR A 340 2.06 -4.71 -15.02
N THR A 341 3.21 -4.17 -14.63
CA THR A 341 3.40 -2.74 -14.36
C THR A 341 3.29 -1.91 -15.63
N ILE A 342 3.85 -2.35 -16.74
CA ILE A 342 3.70 -1.70 -18.05
C ILE A 342 2.23 -1.68 -18.48
N LEU A 343 1.52 -2.81 -18.39
CA LEU A 343 0.09 -2.90 -18.73
C LEU A 343 -0.77 -1.97 -17.87
N ARG A 344 -0.47 -1.89 -16.58
CA ARG A 344 -1.19 -1.01 -15.66
C ARG A 344 -0.96 0.47 -15.99
N GLY A 345 0.22 0.83 -16.44
CA GLY A 345 0.59 2.21 -16.72
C GLY A 345 0.39 3.11 -15.49
N ASN A 346 -0.20 4.29 -15.71
CA ASN A 346 -0.52 5.24 -14.64
C ASN A 346 -1.96 5.10 -14.11
N HIS A 347 -2.73 4.11 -14.58
CA HIS A 347 -4.18 4.06 -14.38
C HIS A 347 -4.63 3.33 -13.11
N LEU A 348 -3.82 2.46 -12.53
CA LEU A 348 -4.20 1.64 -11.38
C LEU A 348 -3.20 1.82 -10.25
N ASP A 349 -3.39 2.89 -9.48
CA ASP A 349 -2.51 3.21 -8.36
C ASP A 349 -3.13 2.80 -7.04
N ILE A 350 -2.48 1.85 -6.37
CA ILE A 350 -2.79 1.51 -5.00
C ILE A 350 -1.64 1.98 -4.15
N GLU A 351 -1.91 2.97 -3.32
CA GLU A 351 -0.93 3.44 -2.36
C GLU A 351 -0.61 2.33 -1.36
N THR A 352 0.65 1.98 -1.25
CA THR A 352 1.14 1.15 -0.15
C THR A 352 1.29 2.01 1.10
N ASP A 353 1.15 1.39 2.25
CA ASP A 353 1.44 2.04 3.52
C ASP A 353 2.87 2.60 3.51
N ALA A 354 3.01 3.91 3.73
CA ALA A 354 4.30 4.59 3.79
C ALA A 354 5.25 3.99 4.85
N TYR A 355 4.70 3.39 5.91
CA TYR A 355 5.48 2.66 6.92
C TYR A 355 6.09 1.37 6.32
N MET A 356 5.32 0.61 5.55
CA MET A 356 5.80 -0.58 4.86
C MET A 356 6.95 -0.23 3.90
N VAL A 357 6.77 0.82 3.09
CA VAL A 357 7.81 1.34 2.19
C VAL A 357 9.09 1.66 2.96
N LYS A 358 8.99 2.42 4.05
CA LYS A 358 10.13 2.82 4.87
C LYS A 358 10.79 1.64 5.58
N SER A 359 10.00 0.69 6.05
CA SER A 359 10.50 -0.54 6.69
C SER A 359 11.29 -1.38 5.70
N MET A 360 10.74 -1.63 4.50
CA MET A 360 11.39 -2.40 3.45
C MET A 360 12.67 -1.74 2.94
N LYS A 361 12.67 -0.42 2.73
CA LYS A 361 13.90 0.34 2.37
C LYS A 361 15.01 0.19 3.42
N ARG A 362 14.65 0.14 4.70
CA ARG A 362 15.63 -0.08 5.78
C ARG A 362 16.14 -1.52 5.86
N GLN A 363 15.26 -2.47 5.59
CA GLN A 363 15.58 -3.90 5.70
C GLN A 363 16.39 -4.40 4.49
N TYR A 364 16.05 -3.92 3.29
CA TYR A 364 16.63 -4.37 2.02
C TYR A 364 17.18 -3.23 1.15
N PRO A 365 18.11 -2.41 1.67
CA PRO A 365 18.59 -1.22 0.97
C PRO A 365 19.24 -1.55 -0.37
N PHE A 366 19.93 -2.70 -0.46
CA PHE A 366 20.61 -3.12 -1.68
C PHE A 366 19.64 -3.63 -2.75
N GLY A 367 18.57 -4.33 -2.34
CA GLY A 367 17.46 -4.68 -3.23
C GLY A 367 16.77 -3.44 -3.81
N PHE A 368 16.61 -2.40 -2.99
CA PHE A 368 16.05 -1.12 -3.47
C PHE A 368 16.95 -0.38 -4.44
N GLU A 369 18.26 -0.44 -4.27
CA GLU A 369 19.20 0.17 -5.21
C GLU A 369 19.11 -0.51 -6.59
N MET A 370 19.03 -1.84 -6.61
CA MET A 370 18.79 -2.59 -7.86
C MET A 370 17.43 -2.29 -8.47
N ALA A 371 16.38 -2.18 -7.64
CA ALA A 371 15.05 -1.79 -8.10
C ALA A 371 15.03 -0.39 -8.72
N ALA A 372 15.77 0.56 -8.16
CA ALA A 372 15.91 1.91 -8.73
C ALA A 372 16.60 1.88 -10.10
N ILE A 373 17.67 1.09 -10.23
CA ILE A 373 18.34 0.89 -11.54
C ILE A 373 17.36 0.30 -12.56
N ALA A 374 16.60 -0.73 -12.17
CA ALA A 374 15.58 -1.32 -13.04
C ALA A 374 14.51 -0.30 -13.45
N ALA A 375 14.06 0.54 -12.52
CA ALA A 375 13.08 1.60 -12.79
C ALA A 375 13.59 2.65 -13.77
N ASP A 376 14.87 3.04 -13.68
CA ASP A 376 15.50 3.95 -14.66
C ASP A 376 15.42 3.35 -16.08
N TYR A 377 15.79 2.08 -16.25
CA TYR A 377 15.71 1.40 -17.54
C TYR A 377 14.27 1.30 -18.08
N ILE A 378 13.30 1.01 -17.21
CA ILE A 378 11.89 0.94 -17.58
C ILE A 378 11.36 2.33 -17.98
N ALA A 379 11.74 3.39 -17.24
CA ALA A 379 11.36 4.75 -17.58
C ALA A 379 11.87 5.14 -18.97
N ASP A 380 13.13 4.81 -19.28
CA ASP A 380 13.74 5.12 -20.57
C ASP A 380 13.12 4.33 -21.73
N MET A 381 12.83 3.02 -21.54
CA MET A 381 12.30 2.16 -22.59
C MET A 381 10.81 2.38 -22.88
N TYR A 382 10.01 2.63 -21.85
CA TYR A 382 8.55 2.64 -21.93
C TYR A 382 7.92 3.99 -21.59
N ASN A 383 8.71 5.02 -21.31
CA ASN A 383 8.23 6.33 -20.83
C ASN A 383 7.26 6.19 -19.63
N LEU A 384 7.58 5.27 -18.73
CA LEU A 384 6.76 4.90 -17.58
C LEU A 384 7.50 5.16 -16.28
N SER A 385 6.95 6.01 -15.42
CA SER A 385 7.48 6.21 -14.06
C SER A 385 6.96 5.14 -13.11
N MET A 386 7.86 4.28 -12.63
CA MET A 386 7.51 3.26 -11.63
C MET A 386 7.22 3.91 -10.27
N LYS A 387 6.19 3.43 -9.60
CA LYS A 387 5.77 3.92 -8.29
C LYS A 387 6.51 3.21 -7.16
N GLU A 388 6.47 3.77 -5.95
CA GLU A 388 7.16 3.18 -4.78
C GLU A 388 6.74 1.73 -4.52
N ASN A 389 5.47 1.39 -4.78
CA ASN A 389 4.98 0.02 -4.70
C ASN A 389 5.71 -0.93 -5.64
N ASP A 390 5.89 -0.53 -6.87
CA ASP A 390 6.56 -1.36 -7.87
C ASP A 390 8.02 -1.57 -7.48
N LEU A 391 8.68 -0.52 -6.95
CA LEU A 391 10.04 -0.62 -6.44
C LEU A 391 10.17 -1.61 -5.27
N ILE A 392 9.18 -1.67 -4.36
CA ILE A 392 9.18 -2.64 -3.27
C ILE A 392 9.19 -4.07 -3.82
N TYR A 393 8.33 -4.38 -4.78
CA TYR A 393 8.25 -5.73 -5.34
C TYR A 393 9.49 -6.10 -6.14
N LEU A 394 10.03 -5.18 -6.92
CA LEU A 394 11.33 -5.40 -7.57
C LEU A 394 12.44 -5.64 -6.55
N ALA A 395 12.47 -4.85 -5.47
CA ALA A 395 13.44 -5.01 -4.40
C ALA A 395 13.34 -6.37 -3.69
N ILE A 396 12.12 -6.90 -3.51
CA ILE A 396 11.90 -8.24 -2.95
C ILE A 396 12.44 -9.32 -3.90
N HIS A 397 12.19 -9.23 -5.21
CA HIS A 397 12.73 -10.18 -6.18
C HIS A 397 14.27 -10.17 -6.20
N PHE A 398 14.88 -8.98 -6.20
CA PHE A 398 16.34 -8.87 -6.11
C PHE A 398 16.88 -9.40 -4.78
N GLN A 399 16.19 -9.14 -3.67
CA GLN A 399 16.60 -9.67 -2.36
C GLN A 399 16.53 -11.20 -2.32
N ALA A 400 15.47 -11.79 -2.87
CA ALA A 400 15.37 -13.25 -2.97
C ALA A 400 16.51 -13.85 -3.80
N ALA A 401 16.88 -13.21 -4.91
CA ALA A 401 18.03 -13.61 -5.72
C ALA A 401 19.36 -13.51 -4.95
N ILE A 402 19.56 -12.46 -4.16
CA ILE A 402 20.72 -12.32 -3.27
C ILE A 402 20.75 -13.47 -2.25
N GLU A 403 19.62 -13.85 -1.67
CA GLU A 403 19.57 -14.96 -0.72
C GLU A 403 19.93 -16.30 -1.41
N ARG A 404 19.45 -16.55 -2.64
CA ARG A 404 19.84 -17.74 -3.42
C ARG A 404 21.33 -17.79 -3.72
N MET A 405 21.92 -16.66 -4.12
CA MET A 405 23.38 -16.57 -4.32
C MET A 405 24.19 -16.90 -3.07
N LYS A 406 23.61 -16.69 -1.87
CA LYS A 406 24.25 -17.10 -0.60
C LYS A 406 24.36 -18.60 -0.47
N ASP A 407 23.31 -19.29 -0.81
CA ASP A 407 23.22 -20.74 -0.64
C ASP A 407 24.08 -21.50 -1.65
N GLU A 408 24.37 -20.91 -2.83
CA GLU A 408 25.18 -21.49 -3.91
C GLU A 408 26.71 -21.42 -3.69
N GLY A 409 27.17 -20.76 -2.63
CA GLY A 409 28.51 -21.04 -2.06
C GLY A 409 29.70 -20.26 -2.58
N GLU A 410 29.64 -19.37 -3.55
CA GLU A 410 30.78 -18.51 -3.92
C GLU A 410 30.79 -17.22 -3.10
N LYS A 411 31.60 -17.21 -2.03
CA LYS A 411 31.80 -15.99 -1.24
C LYS A 411 32.85 -15.09 -1.89
N THR A 412 32.48 -13.86 -2.19
CA THR A 412 33.43 -12.82 -2.59
C THR A 412 34.45 -12.58 -1.49
N ARG A 413 35.70 -12.86 -1.79
CA ARG A 413 36.80 -12.71 -0.84
C ARG A 413 37.27 -11.26 -0.81
N ILE A 414 37.19 -10.62 0.36
CA ILE A 414 37.63 -9.22 0.55
C ILE A 414 38.68 -9.13 1.66
N ILE A 415 39.45 -8.07 1.64
CA ILE A 415 40.33 -7.67 2.73
C ILE A 415 39.90 -6.31 3.28
N ILE A 416 40.14 -6.08 4.57
CA ILE A 416 39.89 -4.80 5.22
C ILE A 416 41.20 -4.10 5.46
N VAL A 417 41.39 -2.90 4.92
CA VAL A 417 42.53 -2.03 5.24
C VAL A 417 42.03 -0.89 6.13
N CYS A 418 42.54 -0.84 7.38
CA CYS A 418 42.03 0.12 8.38
C CYS A 418 43.18 0.79 9.12
N HIS A 419 43.22 2.14 9.11
CA HIS A 419 44.26 2.91 9.82
C HIS A 419 43.91 3.16 11.32
N PHE A 420 42.68 2.84 11.75
CA PHE A 420 42.26 3.00 13.16
C PHE A 420 42.65 1.80 14.04
N GLY A 421 43.35 0.80 13.50
CA GLY A 421 43.85 -0.35 14.24
C GLY A 421 42.90 -1.55 14.26
N ALA A 422 43.41 -2.65 14.86
CA ALA A 422 42.77 -3.97 14.80
C ALA A 422 41.36 -4.03 15.43
N ALA A 423 41.08 -3.24 16.46
CA ALA A 423 39.78 -3.24 17.09
C ALA A 423 38.70 -2.66 16.17
N ALA A 424 38.98 -1.55 15.48
CA ALA A 424 38.09 -0.98 14.47
C ALA A 424 37.89 -1.91 13.28
N ALA A 425 38.96 -2.54 12.78
CA ALA A 425 38.89 -3.52 11.72
C ALA A 425 37.97 -4.71 12.07
N ARG A 426 38.02 -5.22 13.32
CA ARG A 426 37.10 -6.27 13.79
C ARG A 426 35.65 -5.86 13.84
N ILE A 427 35.38 -4.62 14.24
CA ILE A 427 33.99 -4.09 14.22
C ILE A 427 33.48 -3.99 12.78
N ILE A 428 34.34 -3.49 11.87
CA ILE A 428 33.99 -3.40 10.43
C ILE A 428 33.77 -4.81 9.87
N ARG A 429 34.62 -5.76 10.15
CA ARG A 429 34.48 -7.17 9.77
C ARG A 429 33.13 -7.72 10.24
N SER A 430 32.82 -7.60 11.52
CA SER A 430 31.59 -8.11 12.10
C SER A 430 30.35 -7.46 11.46
N LYS A 431 30.40 -6.16 11.10
CA LYS A 431 29.31 -5.48 10.38
C LYS A 431 29.18 -5.96 8.94
N ILE A 432 30.30 -6.15 8.24
CA ILE A 432 30.33 -6.65 6.86
C ILE A 432 29.77 -8.07 6.82
N GLU A 433 30.31 -8.99 7.60
CA GLU A 433 29.90 -10.40 7.62
C GLU A 433 28.44 -10.61 8.07
N ARG A 434 27.90 -9.67 8.85
CA ARG A 434 26.49 -9.70 9.28
C ARG A 434 25.52 -9.06 8.29
N LYS A 435 25.98 -8.02 7.55
CA LYS A 435 25.10 -7.23 6.68
C LYS A 435 25.25 -7.52 5.19
N LEU A 436 26.45 -7.92 4.79
CA LEU A 436 26.75 -8.26 3.41
C LEU A 436 26.87 -9.76 3.26
N VAL A 437 26.05 -10.27 2.40
CA VAL A 437 25.95 -11.67 2.12
C VAL A 437 26.84 -12.03 0.93
N GLY A 438 27.27 -13.29 0.89
CA GLY A 438 28.18 -13.71 -0.15
C GLY A 438 29.59 -13.09 -0.04
N VAL A 439 29.94 -12.45 1.10
CA VAL A 439 31.22 -11.81 1.32
C VAL A 439 31.97 -12.51 2.46
N GLN A 440 33.22 -12.84 2.23
CA GLN A 440 34.13 -13.38 3.23
C GLN A 440 35.33 -12.46 3.43
N VAL A 441 35.53 -11.97 4.66
CA VAL A 441 36.74 -11.21 5.00
C VAL A 441 37.92 -12.17 5.20
N THR A 442 38.84 -12.17 4.24
CA THR A 442 40.02 -13.05 4.24
C THR A 442 41.25 -12.46 4.91
N GLY A 443 41.25 -11.15 5.17
CA GLY A 443 42.35 -10.48 5.86
C GLY A 443 41.99 -9.11 6.40
N MET A 444 42.72 -8.68 7.43
CA MET A 444 42.63 -7.33 8.00
C MET A 444 44.06 -6.80 8.13
N TYR A 445 44.32 -5.64 7.53
CA TYR A 445 45.66 -5.08 7.42
C TYR A 445 45.63 -3.58 7.82
N SER A 446 46.75 -3.12 8.36
CA SER A 446 47.05 -1.71 8.37
C SER A 446 47.45 -1.22 6.97
N LEU A 447 47.41 0.08 6.73
CA LEU A 447 47.86 0.64 5.45
C LEU A 447 49.31 0.32 5.13
N GLN A 448 50.17 0.24 6.15
CA GLN A 448 51.58 -0.12 5.98
C GLN A 448 51.77 -1.58 5.60
N GLU A 449 51.09 -2.49 6.30
CA GLU A 449 51.10 -3.92 5.98
C GLU A 449 50.54 -4.19 4.58
N PHE A 450 49.45 -3.53 4.20
CA PHE A 450 48.88 -3.69 2.86
C PHE A 450 49.82 -3.24 1.75
N LYS A 451 50.53 -2.10 1.95
CA LYS A 451 51.56 -1.63 0.99
C LYS A 451 52.71 -2.60 0.87
N SER A 452 53.06 -3.32 1.93
CA SER A 452 54.13 -4.33 1.90
C SER A 452 53.73 -5.66 1.24
N LEU A 453 52.40 -5.93 1.11
CA LEU A 453 51.86 -7.10 0.40
C LEU A 453 51.74 -6.88 -1.11
N SER A 454 51.79 -5.63 -1.58
CA SER A 454 51.70 -5.27 -3.00
C SER A 454 53.06 -5.17 -3.70
N HIS A 455 54.12 -5.59 -3.03
CA HIS A 455 55.47 -5.83 -3.55
C HIS A 455 55.81 -7.31 -3.39
#